data_76a96ad9eeecfd01324ce703539afb2e
#
_entry.id   76a96ad9eeecfd01324ce703539afb2e
#
_cell.length_a   1.000
_cell.length_b   1.000
_cell.length_c   1.000
_cell.angle_alpha   90.00
_cell.angle_beta   90.00
_cell.angle_gamma   90.00
#
_symmetry.space_group_name_H-M   'P 1'
#
loop_
_entity.id
_entity.type
_entity.pdbx_description
1 polymer ?
#
loop_
_entity_poly.entity_id
_entity_poly.type
_entity_poly.pdbx_seq_one_letter_code
_entity_poly.pdbx_strand_id
1 'polypeptide(L)'
;MSKSETILRPALRDFLEIPYERLEEMNLEVKNARLARTPAEKIRDERVKYLTDEKRIKAVTVCFTDLEGRLHMLDYDKKFLLRSADNLTFDGSSVRGFSQQQESDLRLAIDWPAFYWLPSDVFGPGKVLVFADVRSQDGAPYHADLRARLKAYGEALFAKDGTVAQFAHEVEGFLFKGRDAERRYHETGHFDFISTGGYYHSLPGDPLRRFIDSAAEVQRAMGFGNEKDHPEVAPSQFEMNFSHTEACVAADQVQLYKLLCRQVAQNFDMSASFLPKPVTGINGNGMHTNISLLRDKQNLFHDKAGESGLSALGWNFTERILNSAPDICLVLNPSVNAYRRLDPHFEAPNQIKASASDRGSMVRIPIANERSSRIEVRSVAPDVNPYMTVYTLLRCGLEGPQPDAAEVASKRARTRFLPDNINDAIRLFKSSRVIAELLGEGVQARFAEVKQASAERCPRALGTMIKSAEVQFHHEVTNQWLWNQF
;
A
#
# COMPACT_ATOMS: atom_id res chain seq x y z
N MET A 1 -27.14 -41.96 -15.80
CA MET A 1 -26.78 -40.72 -16.51
C MET A 1 -27.88 -39.72 -16.25
N SER A 2 -27.66 -38.84 -15.32
CA SER A 2 -28.63 -37.82 -14.88
C SER A 2 -28.68 -36.67 -15.86
N LYS A 3 -29.83 -36.42 -16.49
CA LYS A 3 -30.11 -35.29 -17.36
C LYS A 3 -30.56 -34.04 -16.60
N SER A 4 -30.12 -33.83 -15.39
CA SER A 4 -30.75 -32.83 -14.52
C SER A 4 -29.93 -31.55 -14.26
N GLU A 5 -28.89 -31.25 -15.03
CA GLU A 5 -28.12 -30.04 -14.80
C GLU A 5 -27.98 -29.10 -15.99
N THR A 6 -28.88 -29.15 -16.93
CA THR A 6 -28.98 -28.06 -17.90
C THR A 6 -29.78 -26.93 -17.25
N ILE A 7 -29.14 -26.29 -16.47
CA ILE A 7 -29.44 -25.29 -15.53
C ILE A 7 -29.89 -24.03 -16.26
N LEU A 8 -31.07 -23.62 -15.96
CA LEU A 8 -31.72 -22.33 -16.09
C LEU A 8 -30.85 -21.10 -15.68
N ARG A 9 -29.54 -21.26 -15.53
CA ARG A 9 -28.66 -20.22 -15.01
C ARG A 9 -28.40 -19.03 -15.93
N PRO A 10 -28.26 -19.15 -17.25
CA PRO A 10 -28.00 -17.97 -18.09
C PRO A 10 -29.18 -17.01 -18.18
N ALA A 11 -30.42 -17.52 -18.19
CA ALA A 11 -31.63 -16.70 -18.35
C ALA A 11 -31.96 -15.86 -17.09
N LEU A 12 -31.46 -16.24 -15.93
CA LEU A 12 -31.71 -15.53 -14.65
C LEU A 12 -30.63 -14.51 -14.27
N ARG A 13 -29.54 -14.44 -15.04
CA ARG A 13 -28.39 -13.58 -14.73
C ARG A 13 -28.17 -12.58 -15.85
N ASP A 14 -28.69 -11.39 -15.67
CA ASP A 14 -28.34 -10.22 -16.47
C ASP A 14 -27.35 -9.34 -15.69
N PHE A 15 -26.09 -9.77 -15.70
CA PHE A 15 -25.00 -9.03 -15.06
C PHE A 15 -24.23 -8.20 -16.07
N LEU A 16 -23.72 -7.04 -15.60
CA LEU A 16 -22.83 -6.22 -16.40
C LEU A 16 -21.46 -6.89 -16.51
N GLU A 17 -21.06 -7.19 -17.73
CA GLU A 17 -19.72 -7.63 -18.10
C GLU A 17 -19.14 -6.62 -19.09
N ILE A 18 -17.99 -6.06 -18.75
CA ILE A 18 -17.31 -5.03 -19.54
C ILE A 18 -16.00 -5.62 -20.05
N PRO A 19 -15.71 -5.57 -21.36
CA PRO A 19 -14.41 -5.99 -21.90
C PRO A 19 -13.24 -5.22 -21.29
N TYR A 20 -12.08 -5.86 -21.15
CA TYR A 20 -10.88 -5.30 -20.51
C TYR A 20 -10.44 -3.97 -21.11
N GLU A 21 -10.38 -3.88 -22.44
CA GLU A 21 -10.06 -2.63 -23.14
C GLU A 21 -11.00 -1.47 -22.74
N ARG A 22 -12.29 -1.76 -22.65
CA ARG A 22 -13.27 -0.75 -22.25
C ARG A 22 -13.16 -0.42 -20.75
N LEU A 23 -12.82 -1.39 -19.90
CA LEU A 23 -12.53 -1.13 -18.48
C LEU A 23 -11.31 -0.20 -18.33
N GLU A 24 -10.24 -0.46 -19.07
CA GLU A 24 -9.05 0.39 -19.09
C GLU A 24 -9.42 1.83 -19.46
N GLU A 25 -10.12 2.03 -20.57
CA GLU A 25 -10.58 3.36 -21.00
C GLU A 25 -11.36 4.08 -19.90
N MET A 26 -12.37 3.41 -19.34
CA MET A 26 -13.25 4.00 -18.31
C MET A 26 -12.48 4.35 -17.03
N ASN A 27 -11.60 3.48 -16.57
CA ASN A 27 -10.80 3.70 -15.36
C ASN A 27 -9.73 4.77 -15.58
N LEU A 28 -9.09 4.83 -16.75
CA LEU A 28 -8.16 5.89 -17.10
C LEU A 28 -8.87 7.25 -17.24
N GLU A 29 -10.07 7.30 -17.79
CA GLU A 29 -10.87 8.54 -17.87
C GLU A 29 -11.13 9.12 -16.48
N VAL A 30 -11.55 8.27 -15.52
CA VAL A 30 -11.76 8.68 -14.11
C VAL A 30 -10.47 9.17 -13.47
N LYS A 31 -9.39 8.40 -13.61
CA LYS A 31 -8.07 8.76 -13.10
C LYS A 31 -7.62 10.11 -13.65
N ASN A 32 -7.74 10.32 -14.95
CA ASN A 32 -7.35 11.58 -15.62
C ASN A 32 -8.22 12.75 -15.15
N ALA A 33 -9.53 12.57 -15.00
CA ALA A 33 -10.43 13.61 -14.47
C ALA A 33 -10.04 14.00 -13.03
N ARG A 34 -9.68 13.03 -12.20
CA ARG A 34 -9.17 13.26 -10.84
C ARG A 34 -7.86 14.06 -10.85
N LEU A 35 -6.89 13.63 -11.66
CA LEU A 35 -5.59 14.29 -11.79
C LEU A 35 -5.69 15.70 -12.40
N ALA A 36 -6.66 15.92 -13.28
CA ALA A 36 -6.99 17.23 -13.83
C ALA A 36 -7.76 18.14 -12.86
N ARG A 37 -8.03 17.66 -11.63
CA ARG A 37 -8.82 18.39 -10.62
C ARG A 37 -10.19 18.84 -11.13
N THR A 38 -10.83 17.99 -11.94
CA THR A 38 -12.23 18.19 -12.31
C THR A 38 -13.08 18.33 -11.04
N PRO A 39 -14.00 19.32 -10.95
CA PRO A 39 -14.81 19.52 -9.76
C PRO A 39 -15.49 18.24 -9.30
N ALA A 40 -15.34 17.90 -8.02
CA ALA A 40 -15.84 16.65 -7.43
C ALA A 40 -17.36 16.48 -7.61
N GLU A 41 -18.12 17.58 -7.57
CA GLU A 41 -19.57 17.59 -7.82
C GLU A 41 -19.90 17.15 -9.25
N LYS A 42 -19.17 17.62 -10.24
CA LYS A 42 -19.36 17.18 -11.64
C LYS A 42 -19.11 15.68 -11.78
N ILE A 43 -18.01 15.18 -11.21
CA ILE A 43 -17.71 13.74 -11.24
C ILE A 43 -18.80 12.96 -10.50
N ARG A 44 -19.25 13.43 -9.34
CA ARG A 44 -20.36 12.81 -8.59
C ARG A 44 -21.62 12.69 -9.47
N ASP A 45 -22.03 13.77 -10.08
CA ASP A 45 -23.27 13.78 -10.88
C ASP A 45 -23.19 12.82 -12.08
N GLU A 46 -22.03 12.74 -12.74
CA GLU A 46 -21.77 11.75 -13.79
C GLU A 46 -21.84 10.30 -13.27
N ARG A 47 -21.26 10.01 -12.10
CA ARG A 47 -21.30 8.65 -11.51
C ARG A 47 -22.67 8.29 -11.00
N VAL A 48 -23.37 9.20 -10.36
CA VAL A 48 -24.77 9.02 -9.91
C VAL A 48 -25.67 8.74 -11.11
N LYS A 49 -25.53 9.50 -12.21
CA LYS A 49 -26.26 9.27 -13.45
C LYS A 49 -25.94 7.89 -14.01
N TYR A 50 -24.66 7.52 -14.13
CA TYR A 50 -24.24 6.21 -14.63
C TYR A 50 -24.85 5.08 -13.79
N LEU A 51 -24.75 5.14 -12.47
CA LEU A 51 -25.33 4.15 -11.57
C LEU A 51 -26.87 4.08 -11.66
N THR A 52 -27.53 5.21 -11.93
CA THR A 52 -28.99 5.27 -12.12
C THR A 52 -29.41 4.59 -13.41
N ASP A 53 -28.67 4.83 -14.49
CA ASP A 53 -29.00 4.35 -15.83
C ASP A 53 -28.63 2.86 -16.04
N GLU A 54 -27.50 2.41 -15.47
CA GLU A 54 -27.03 1.02 -15.60
C GLU A 54 -27.80 0.07 -14.65
N LYS A 55 -28.80 -0.61 -15.19
CA LYS A 55 -29.70 -1.48 -14.40
C LYS A 55 -29.06 -2.78 -13.91
N ARG A 56 -27.95 -3.20 -14.52
CA ARG A 56 -27.26 -4.46 -14.22
C ARG A 56 -26.35 -4.36 -13.00
N ILE A 57 -25.93 -3.16 -12.58
CA ILE A 57 -25.27 -2.94 -11.29
C ILE A 57 -26.34 -2.95 -10.20
N LYS A 58 -26.19 -3.84 -9.22
CA LYS A 58 -27.12 -3.97 -8.08
C LYS A 58 -26.55 -3.45 -6.76
N ALA A 59 -25.23 -3.54 -6.59
CA ALA A 59 -24.52 -3.09 -5.41
C ALA A 59 -23.28 -2.27 -5.80
N VAL A 60 -22.84 -1.42 -4.90
CA VAL A 60 -21.59 -0.64 -4.99
C VAL A 60 -20.76 -0.98 -3.76
N THR A 61 -19.51 -1.41 -3.99
CA THR A 61 -18.55 -1.66 -2.91
C THR A 61 -17.94 -0.32 -2.49
N VAL A 62 -18.18 0.08 -1.26
CA VAL A 62 -17.56 1.26 -0.64
C VAL A 62 -16.38 0.82 0.20
N CYS A 63 -15.21 1.40 -0.04
CA CYS A 63 -13.96 1.05 0.61
C CYS A 63 -13.44 2.18 1.48
N PHE A 64 -12.85 1.84 2.62
CA PHE A 64 -12.07 2.74 3.45
C PHE A 64 -10.91 1.97 4.10
N THR A 65 -9.97 2.68 4.70
CA THR A 65 -8.77 2.06 5.28
C THR A 65 -8.64 2.39 6.75
N ASP A 66 -8.34 1.40 7.58
CA ASP A 66 -8.08 1.60 9.00
C ASP A 66 -6.67 2.16 9.27
N LEU A 67 -6.36 2.37 10.55
CA LEU A 67 -5.07 2.93 10.98
C LEU A 67 -3.88 2.02 10.64
N GLU A 68 -4.08 0.71 10.54
CA GLU A 68 -3.04 -0.25 10.17
C GLU A 68 -2.86 -0.39 8.65
N GLY A 69 -3.77 0.17 7.85
CA GLY A 69 -3.72 0.09 6.40
C GLY A 69 -4.55 -1.04 5.79
N ARG A 70 -5.45 -1.68 6.56
CA ARG A 70 -6.36 -2.67 6.00
C ARG A 70 -7.43 -2.01 5.16
N LEU A 71 -7.72 -2.60 4.03
CA LEU A 71 -8.84 -2.21 3.20
C LEU A 71 -10.12 -2.87 3.70
N HIS A 72 -11.04 -2.06 4.20
CA HIS A 72 -12.39 -2.48 4.56
C HIS A 72 -13.32 -2.23 3.40
N MET A 73 -14.24 -3.16 3.16
CA MET A 73 -15.18 -3.11 2.04
C MET A 73 -16.59 -3.45 2.51
N LEU A 74 -17.56 -2.58 2.15
CA LEU A 74 -18.98 -2.78 2.41
C LEU A 74 -19.75 -2.72 1.09
N ASP A 75 -20.56 -3.72 0.80
CA ASP A 75 -21.44 -3.72 -0.35
C ASP A 75 -22.78 -3.06 0.03
N TYR A 76 -23.06 -1.89 -0.52
CA TYR A 76 -24.35 -1.24 -0.39
C TYR A 76 -25.26 -1.56 -1.58
N ASP A 77 -26.53 -1.88 -1.33
CA ASP A 77 -27.53 -1.86 -2.39
C ASP A 77 -27.51 -0.51 -3.11
N LYS A 78 -27.47 -0.54 -4.43
CA LYS A 78 -27.32 0.67 -5.24
C LYS A 78 -28.41 1.71 -4.97
N LYS A 79 -29.67 1.29 -4.82
CA LYS A 79 -30.79 2.21 -4.57
C LYS A 79 -30.68 2.83 -3.18
N PHE A 80 -30.23 2.04 -2.20
CA PHE A 80 -29.98 2.56 -0.86
C PHE A 80 -28.86 3.58 -0.89
N LEU A 81 -27.70 3.24 -1.52
CA LEU A 81 -26.57 4.14 -1.64
C LEU A 81 -26.95 5.48 -2.26
N LEU A 82 -27.65 5.46 -3.39
CA LEU A 82 -28.02 6.68 -4.11
C LEU A 82 -28.98 7.58 -3.31
N ARG A 83 -29.80 7.01 -2.40
CA ARG A 83 -30.67 7.79 -1.51
C ARG A 83 -29.97 8.32 -0.28
N SER A 84 -28.93 7.63 0.18
CA SER A 84 -28.34 7.83 1.51
C SER A 84 -26.87 8.19 1.46
N ALA A 85 -26.33 8.54 0.28
CA ALA A 85 -24.91 8.81 0.10
C ALA A 85 -24.33 9.88 1.05
N ASP A 86 -25.17 10.82 1.49
CA ASP A 86 -24.77 11.88 2.40
C ASP A 86 -24.82 11.45 3.88
N ASN A 87 -25.32 10.25 4.18
CA ASN A 87 -25.50 9.77 5.55
C ASN A 87 -25.22 8.27 5.70
N LEU A 88 -24.11 7.80 5.15
CA LEU A 88 -23.63 6.44 5.39
C LEU A 88 -22.90 6.38 6.73
N THR A 89 -23.27 5.42 7.56
CA THR A 89 -22.66 5.21 8.89
C THR A 89 -22.14 3.78 9.02
N PHE A 90 -21.16 3.58 9.89
CA PHE A 90 -20.64 2.27 10.25
C PHE A 90 -20.13 2.27 11.70
N ASP A 91 -20.00 1.08 12.29
CA ASP A 91 -19.43 0.91 13.62
C ASP A 91 -17.90 0.99 13.58
N GLY A 92 -17.35 2.15 13.90
CA GLY A 92 -15.91 2.38 13.99
C GLY A 92 -15.23 1.66 15.15
N SER A 93 -15.99 1.27 16.21
CA SER A 93 -15.41 0.58 17.37
C SER A 93 -15.03 -0.87 17.07
N SER A 94 -15.64 -1.46 16.03
CA SER A 94 -15.28 -2.77 15.51
C SER A 94 -14.08 -2.74 14.55
N VAL A 95 -13.62 -1.52 14.21
CA VAL A 95 -12.45 -1.31 13.34
C VAL A 95 -11.22 -1.05 14.19
N ARG A 96 -10.23 -1.90 14.08
CA ARG A 96 -9.02 -1.84 14.92
C ARG A 96 -8.26 -0.52 14.73
N GLY A 97 -7.98 0.15 15.84
CA GLY A 97 -7.25 1.41 15.84
C GLY A 97 -8.13 2.64 15.61
N PHE A 98 -9.44 2.48 15.38
CA PHE A 98 -10.39 3.57 15.24
C PHE A 98 -11.02 3.95 16.59
N SER A 99 -12.33 4.14 16.62
CA SER A 99 -13.04 4.68 17.79
C SER A 99 -13.14 3.69 18.95
N GLN A 100 -13.58 4.17 20.09
CA GLN A 100 -13.95 3.36 21.27
C GLN A 100 -15.45 3.06 21.24
N GLN A 101 -15.91 2.12 22.06
CA GLN A 101 -17.33 1.75 22.14
C GLN A 101 -18.26 2.92 22.46
N GLN A 102 -17.78 3.92 23.20
CA GLN A 102 -18.55 5.12 23.56
C GLN A 102 -18.73 6.09 22.37
N GLU A 103 -17.91 5.95 21.33
CA GLU A 103 -17.92 6.79 20.13
C GLU A 103 -17.97 5.90 18.87
N SER A 104 -18.84 4.88 18.88
CA SER A 104 -18.84 3.83 17.88
C SER A 104 -19.17 4.31 16.48
N ASP A 105 -20.14 5.22 16.35
CA ASP A 105 -20.68 5.61 15.04
C ASP A 105 -19.78 6.60 14.33
N LEU A 106 -19.23 6.17 13.21
CA LEU A 106 -18.52 7.01 12.26
C LEU A 106 -19.30 7.10 10.94
N ARG A 107 -18.94 8.06 10.09
CA ARG A 107 -19.56 8.29 8.78
C ARG A 107 -18.60 7.99 7.65
N LEU A 108 -19.16 7.60 6.50
CA LEU A 108 -18.43 7.44 5.24
C LEU A 108 -18.88 8.54 4.26
N ALA A 109 -17.93 9.34 3.80
CA ALA A 109 -18.14 10.32 2.75
C ALA A 109 -17.53 9.78 1.45
N ILE A 110 -18.37 9.47 0.46
CA ILE A 110 -17.93 8.87 -0.80
C ILE A 110 -17.01 9.81 -1.56
N ASP A 111 -15.83 9.31 -1.94
CA ASP A 111 -14.87 10.00 -2.80
C ASP A 111 -15.13 9.61 -4.27
N TRP A 112 -16.15 10.24 -4.89
CA TRP A 112 -16.59 9.92 -6.25
C TRP A 112 -15.49 9.97 -7.32
N PRO A 113 -14.46 10.82 -7.21
CA PRO A 113 -13.27 10.75 -8.06
C PRO A 113 -12.42 9.48 -7.93
N ALA A 114 -12.60 8.68 -6.89
CA ALA A 114 -11.92 7.41 -6.67
C ALA A 114 -12.85 6.21 -6.91
N PHE A 115 -13.51 6.21 -8.07
CA PHE A 115 -14.44 5.18 -8.52
C PHE A 115 -13.78 4.26 -9.54
N TYR A 116 -14.02 2.93 -9.43
CA TYR A 116 -13.41 1.91 -10.28
C TYR A 116 -14.44 0.89 -10.77
N TRP A 117 -14.38 0.55 -12.06
CA TRP A 117 -15.05 -0.63 -12.62
C TRP A 117 -14.08 -1.81 -12.53
N LEU A 118 -14.60 -2.95 -12.09
CA LEU A 118 -13.77 -4.13 -11.81
C LEU A 118 -14.02 -5.23 -12.86
N PRO A 119 -12.98 -5.97 -13.30
CA PRO A 119 -13.12 -7.12 -14.20
C PRO A 119 -14.02 -8.20 -13.60
N SER A 120 -15.01 -8.64 -14.37
CA SER A 120 -16.06 -9.54 -13.90
C SER A 120 -15.59 -10.98 -13.65
N ASP A 121 -14.59 -11.43 -14.38
CA ASP A 121 -13.98 -12.76 -14.26
C ASP A 121 -13.09 -12.89 -13.01
N VAL A 122 -12.67 -11.78 -12.43
CA VAL A 122 -11.83 -11.73 -11.22
C VAL A 122 -12.64 -11.35 -9.98
N PHE A 123 -13.46 -10.31 -10.06
CA PHE A 123 -14.19 -9.76 -8.91
C PHE A 123 -15.67 -10.15 -8.88
N GLY A 124 -16.15 -10.81 -9.90
CA GLY A 124 -17.56 -11.10 -10.10
C GLY A 124 -18.28 -10.04 -10.94
N PRO A 125 -19.35 -10.44 -11.64
CA PRO A 125 -20.03 -9.59 -12.62
C PRO A 125 -20.75 -8.40 -11.98
N GLY A 126 -20.67 -7.25 -12.66
CA GLY A 126 -21.34 -6.01 -12.25
C GLY A 126 -20.77 -5.35 -11.01
N LYS A 127 -19.51 -5.63 -10.69
CA LYS A 127 -18.84 -5.02 -9.55
C LYS A 127 -18.23 -3.67 -9.89
N VAL A 128 -18.50 -2.70 -9.04
CA VAL A 128 -17.87 -1.39 -9.01
C VAL A 128 -17.44 -1.09 -7.58
N LEU A 129 -16.35 -0.33 -7.46
CA LEU A 129 -15.74 0.01 -6.18
C LEU A 129 -15.54 1.53 -6.10
N VAL A 130 -15.76 2.11 -4.93
CA VAL A 130 -15.47 3.53 -4.67
C VAL A 130 -14.82 3.67 -3.30
N PHE A 131 -13.82 4.52 -3.17
CA PHE A 131 -13.26 4.87 -1.88
C PHE A 131 -14.14 5.88 -1.15
N ALA A 132 -14.06 5.86 0.17
CA ALA A 132 -14.71 6.84 1.04
C ALA A 132 -13.71 7.39 2.06
N ASP A 133 -13.89 8.65 2.42
CA ASP A 133 -13.22 9.28 3.53
C ASP A 133 -14.04 9.04 4.81
N VAL A 134 -13.37 8.79 5.93
CA VAL A 134 -14.03 8.59 7.22
C VAL A 134 -14.22 9.94 7.91
N ARG A 135 -15.38 10.12 8.51
CA ARG A 135 -15.77 11.32 9.26
C ARG A 135 -16.31 10.97 10.64
N SER A 136 -16.14 11.89 11.57
CA SER A 136 -16.74 11.81 12.90
C SER A 136 -18.26 11.96 12.83
N GLN A 137 -18.96 11.76 13.93
CA GLN A 137 -20.41 11.88 14.02
C GLN A 137 -20.92 13.27 13.59
N ASP A 138 -20.20 14.32 13.91
CA ASP A 138 -20.50 15.72 13.55
C ASP A 138 -20.15 16.06 12.09
N GLY A 139 -19.58 15.10 11.34
CA GLY A 139 -19.18 15.28 9.95
C GLY A 139 -17.76 15.85 9.75
N ALA A 140 -17.01 16.13 10.81
CA ALA A 140 -15.61 16.56 10.69
C ALA A 140 -14.73 15.42 10.15
N PRO A 141 -13.59 15.74 9.49
CA PRO A 141 -12.64 14.72 9.09
C PRO A 141 -12.16 13.89 10.28
N TYR A 142 -12.20 12.55 10.17
CA TYR A 142 -11.75 11.69 11.24
C TYR A 142 -10.23 11.69 11.34
N HIS A 143 -9.70 11.96 12.52
CA HIS A 143 -8.27 12.18 12.74
C HIS A 143 -7.37 10.99 12.36
N ALA A 144 -7.88 9.75 12.46
CA ALA A 144 -7.16 8.54 12.13
C ALA A 144 -7.34 8.07 10.67
N ASP A 145 -8.10 8.81 9.86
CA ASP A 145 -8.18 8.55 8.42
C ASP A 145 -6.99 9.18 7.68
N LEU A 146 -5.95 8.38 7.49
CA LEU A 146 -4.73 8.82 6.81
C LEU A 146 -4.92 9.04 5.31
N ARG A 147 -5.93 8.39 4.68
CA ARG A 147 -6.27 8.63 3.28
C ARG A 147 -6.82 10.04 3.09
N ALA A 148 -7.80 10.43 3.87
CA ALA A 148 -8.37 11.77 3.82
C ALA A 148 -7.32 12.86 4.13
N ARG A 149 -6.44 12.60 5.12
CA ARG A 149 -5.34 13.51 5.46
C ARG A 149 -4.33 13.66 4.34
N LEU A 150 -3.94 12.57 3.68
CA LEU A 150 -3.02 12.61 2.53
C LEU A 150 -3.63 13.39 1.37
N LYS A 151 -4.91 13.15 1.06
CA LYS A 151 -5.66 13.87 0.03
C LYS A 151 -5.67 15.38 0.31
N ALA A 152 -6.10 15.76 1.51
CA ALA A 152 -6.16 17.16 1.91
C ALA A 152 -4.77 17.85 1.89
N TYR A 153 -3.72 17.15 2.29
CA TYR A 153 -2.36 17.68 2.23
C TYR A 153 -1.88 17.89 0.79
N GLY A 154 -2.17 16.97 -0.12
CA GLY A 154 -1.87 17.12 -1.55
C GLY A 154 -2.61 18.29 -2.19
N GLU A 155 -3.87 18.49 -1.84
CA GLU A 155 -4.69 19.63 -2.28
C GLU A 155 -4.12 20.96 -1.75
N ALA A 156 -3.74 21.01 -0.46
CA ALA A 156 -3.14 22.19 0.15
C ALA A 156 -1.77 22.52 -0.48
N LEU A 157 -0.95 21.52 -0.77
CA LEU A 157 0.34 21.70 -1.44
C LEU A 157 0.15 22.29 -2.83
N PHE A 158 -0.78 21.76 -3.60
CA PHE A 158 -1.12 22.30 -4.91
C PHE A 158 -1.69 23.71 -4.85
N ALA A 159 -2.60 23.98 -3.93
CA ALA A 159 -3.19 25.30 -3.75
C ALA A 159 -2.18 26.38 -3.36
N LYS A 160 -1.12 26.00 -2.64
CA LYS A 160 -0.07 26.90 -2.18
C LYS A 160 0.77 27.44 -3.35
N ASP A 161 1.23 26.58 -4.25
CA ASP A 161 2.18 26.97 -5.29
C ASP A 161 2.20 26.06 -6.54
N GLY A 162 1.17 25.26 -6.74
CA GLY A 162 1.05 24.35 -7.88
C GLY A 162 1.90 23.07 -7.76
N THR A 163 2.53 22.82 -6.62
CA THR A 163 3.36 21.62 -6.43
C THR A 163 2.50 20.36 -6.32
N VAL A 164 2.88 19.32 -7.05
CA VAL A 164 2.27 18.00 -7.05
C VAL A 164 3.30 16.95 -6.63
N ALA A 165 3.02 16.22 -5.58
CA ALA A 165 3.86 15.11 -5.16
C ALA A 165 3.53 13.86 -5.99
N GLN A 166 4.57 13.26 -6.60
CA GLN A 166 4.48 12.06 -7.42
C GLN A 166 5.10 10.87 -6.68
N PHE A 167 4.38 9.77 -6.70
CA PHE A 167 4.79 8.52 -6.09
C PHE A 167 4.64 7.35 -7.07
N ALA A 168 5.58 6.42 -7.02
CA ALA A 168 5.46 5.09 -7.61
C ALA A 168 5.95 4.05 -6.61
N HIS A 169 5.26 2.92 -6.55
CA HIS A 169 5.59 1.85 -5.61
C HIS A 169 5.98 0.58 -6.38
N GLU A 170 7.09 -0.03 -5.99
CA GLU A 170 7.55 -1.33 -6.45
C GLU A 170 7.16 -2.34 -5.36
N VAL A 171 5.99 -3.00 -5.52
CA VAL A 171 5.41 -3.85 -4.48
C VAL A 171 5.68 -5.32 -4.79
N GLU A 172 6.59 -5.91 -4.04
CA GLU A 172 6.94 -7.32 -4.14
C GLU A 172 5.95 -8.21 -3.37
N GLY A 173 5.71 -9.42 -3.88
CA GLY A 173 4.83 -10.40 -3.26
C GLY A 173 5.26 -11.83 -3.55
N PHE A 174 4.82 -12.77 -2.71
CA PHE A 174 4.97 -14.20 -2.91
C PHE A 174 3.68 -14.86 -3.33
N LEU A 175 3.78 -15.91 -4.14
CA LEU A 175 2.71 -16.83 -4.42
C LEU A 175 2.99 -18.19 -3.77
N PHE A 176 1.99 -18.70 -3.04
CA PHE A 176 2.05 -20.01 -2.43
C PHE A 176 0.93 -20.92 -2.94
N LYS A 177 1.22 -22.22 -2.97
CA LYS A 177 0.28 -23.25 -3.41
C LYS A 177 -0.90 -23.36 -2.45
N GLY A 178 -2.11 -23.37 -3.01
CA GLY A 178 -3.37 -23.52 -2.27
C GLY A 178 -3.99 -22.18 -1.90
N ARG A 179 -5.33 -22.15 -1.87
CA ARG A 179 -6.12 -20.96 -1.48
C ARG A 179 -6.03 -20.63 0.00
N ASP A 180 -5.56 -21.60 0.81
CA ASP A 180 -5.51 -21.58 2.25
C ASP A 180 -4.07 -21.79 2.78
N ALA A 181 -3.08 -21.22 2.10
CA ALA A 181 -1.66 -21.42 2.42
C ALA A 181 -1.33 -21.08 3.88
N GLU A 182 -1.99 -20.06 4.47
CA GLU A 182 -1.84 -19.72 5.88
C GLU A 182 -2.27 -20.89 6.80
N ARG A 183 -3.45 -21.48 6.56
CA ARG A 183 -3.92 -22.62 7.34
C ARG A 183 -3.00 -23.82 7.19
N ARG A 184 -2.57 -24.10 5.96
CA ARG A 184 -1.63 -25.19 5.68
C ARG A 184 -0.30 -25.02 6.39
N TYR A 185 0.18 -23.79 6.50
CA TYR A 185 1.40 -23.55 7.28
C TYR A 185 1.24 -23.93 8.75
N HIS A 186 0.11 -23.68 9.39
CA HIS A 186 -0.14 -24.13 10.77
C HIS A 186 -0.13 -25.66 10.90
N GLU A 187 -0.47 -26.39 9.85
CA GLU A 187 -0.47 -27.85 9.82
C GLU A 187 0.92 -28.42 9.50
N THR A 188 1.67 -27.76 8.59
CA THR A 188 2.91 -28.30 8.00
C THR A 188 4.19 -27.59 8.45
N GLY A 189 4.08 -26.36 8.95
CA GLY A 189 5.22 -25.52 9.33
C GLY A 189 6.00 -24.89 8.16
N HIS A 190 5.49 -24.99 6.93
CA HIS A 190 6.13 -24.39 5.75
C HIS A 190 5.11 -23.95 4.69
N PHE A 191 5.55 -23.05 3.79
CA PHE A 191 4.83 -22.67 2.59
C PHE A 191 5.32 -23.46 1.40
N ASP A 192 4.39 -23.94 0.58
CA ASP A 192 4.71 -24.62 -0.68
C ASP A 192 4.91 -23.60 -1.80
N PHE A 193 6.10 -23.54 -2.36
CA PHE A 193 6.39 -22.75 -3.54
C PHE A 193 5.70 -23.32 -4.79
N ILE A 194 5.36 -22.41 -5.73
CA ILE A 194 4.77 -22.78 -7.03
C ILE A 194 5.79 -22.76 -8.16
N SER A 195 6.92 -22.08 -7.98
CA SER A 195 7.99 -21.92 -8.94
C SER A 195 9.33 -21.89 -8.24
N THR A 196 10.37 -22.41 -8.90
CA THR A 196 11.75 -22.25 -8.44
C THR A 196 12.28 -20.85 -8.67
N GLY A 197 11.63 -20.06 -9.54
CA GLY A 197 11.86 -18.65 -9.76
C GLY A 197 13.27 -18.28 -10.22
N GLY A 198 13.61 -17.05 -9.97
CA GLY A 198 14.86 -16.40 -10.27
C GLY A 198 14.64 -15.06 -10.97
N TYR A 199 15.47 -14.09 -10.67
CA TYR A 199 15.33 -12.71 -11.15
C TYR A 199 15.26 -12.65 -12.68
N TYR A 200 14.15 -12.12 -13.20
CA TYR A 200 13.82 -12.08 -14.64
C TYR A 200 13.73 -13.44 -15.35
N HIS A 201 13.74 -14.52 -14.61
CA HIS A 201 13.73 -15.85 -15.19
C HIS A 201 12.33 -16.27 -15.62
N SER A 202 12.16 -16.66 -16.87
CA SER A 202 10.89 -17.13 -17.40
C SER A 202 11.05 -18.59 -17.85
N LEU A 203 10.33 -19.50 -17.17
CA LEU A 203 10.30 -20.91 -17.52
C LEU A 203 9.05 -21.20 -18.34
N PRO A 204 9.15 -22.04 -19.39
CA PRO A 204 7.97 -22.47 -20.16
C PRO A 204 6.92 -23.14 -19.26
N GLY A 205 5.68 -22.66 -19.30
CA GLY A 205 4.58 -23.19 -18.49
C GLY A 205 4.65 -22.88 -17.00
N ASP A 206 5.53 -21.99 -16.58
CA ASP A 206 5.66 -21.59 -15.16
C ASP A 206 4.34 -20.98 -14.63
N PRO A 207 3.76 -21.54 -13.54
CA PRO A 207 2.58 -21.00 -12.90
C PRO A 207 2.75 -19.54 -12.43
N LEU A 208 3.97 -19.17 -12.01
CA LEU A 208 4.28 -17.79 -11.61
C LEU A 208 4.12 -16.82 -12.79
N ARG A 209 4.64 -17.17 -13.98
CA ARG A 209 4.49 -16.33 -15.16
C ARG A 209 3.03 -16.19 -15.59
N ARG A 210 2.27 -17.28 -15.55
CA ARG A 210 0.83 -17.25 -15.86
C ARG A 210 0.04 -16.33 -14.91
N PHE A 211 0.39 -16.36 -13.63
CA PHE A 211 -0.20 -15.43 -12.66
C PHE A 211 0.17 -13.98 -12.99
N ILE A 212 1.46 -13.71 -13.21
CA ILE A 212 1.95 -12.35 -13.54
C ILE A 212 1.22 -11.81 -14.78
N ASP A 213 1.14 -12.59 -15.85
CA ASP A 213 0.45 -12.19 -17.08
C ASP A 213 -1.03 -11.85 -16.82
N SER A 214 -1.73 -12.69 -16.07
CA SER A 214 -3.14 -12.46 -15.75
C SER A 214 -3.35 -11.26 -14.83
N ALA A 215 -2.51 -11.11 -13.82
CA ALA A 215 -2.60 -9.98 -12.88
C ALA A 215 -2.25 -8.65 -13.56
N ALA A 216 -1.26 -8.66 -14.48
CA ALA A 216 -0.89 -7.49 -15.28
C ALA A 216 -2.04 -7.02 -16.20
N GLU A 217 -2.82 -7.94 -16.79
CA GLU A 217 -4.01 -7.58 -17.56
C GLU A 217 -5.11 -6.94 -16.68
N VAL A 218 -5.36 -7.52 -15.51
CA VAL A 218 -6.29 -6.94 -14.53
C VAL A 218 -5.83 -5.55 -14.08
N GLN A 219 -4.54 -5.39 -13.80
CA GLN A 219 -3.92 -4.12 -13.43
C GLN A 219 -4.13 -3.07 -14.53
N ARG A 220 -3.92 -3.43 -15.80
CA ARG A 220 -4.16 -2.56 -16.95
C ARG A 220 -5.61 -2.15 -17.05
N ALA A 221 -6.53 -3.12 -16.99
CA ALA A 221 -7.98 -2.87 -17.03
C ALA A 221 -8.44 -1.93 -15.90
N MET A 222 -7.76 -1.94 -14.75
CA MET A 222 -8.03 -1.03 -13.64
C MET A 222 -7.33 0.34 -13.76
N GLY A 223 -6.71 0.65 -14.90
CA GLY A 223 -6.15 1.99 -15.20
C GLY A 223 -4.84 2.32 -14.50
N PHE A 224 -4.01 1.33 -14.16
CA PHE A 224 -2.75 1.56 -13.45
C PHE A 224 -1.65 2.21 -14.31
N GLY A 225 -1.59 1.89 -15.61
CA GLY A 225 -0.47 2.28 -16.46
C GLY A 225 0.77 1.42 -16.19
N ASN A 226 0.69 0.16 -16.60
CA ASN A 226 1.77 -0.82 -16.38
C ASN A 226 3.09 -0.41 -17.02
N GLU A 227 4.19 -0.70 -16.36
CA GLU A 227 5.55 -0.44 -16.87
C GLU A 227 6.32 -1.73 -17.13
N LYS A 228 6.49 -2.57 -16.11
CA LYS A 228 7.18 -3.86 -16.23
C LYS A 228 6.68 -4.83 -15.16
N ASP A 229 6.73 -6.10 -15.47
CA ASP A 229 6.30 -7.19 -14.60
C ASP A 229 7.27 -8.37 -14.77
N HIS A 230 7.69 -8.93 -13.65
CA HIS A 230 8.71 -9.99 -13.66
C HIS A 230 8.69 -10.86 -12.39
N PRO A 231 9.23 -12.09 -12.49
CA PRO A 231 9.67 -12.85 -11.32
C PRO A 231 10.79 -12.12 -10.57
N GLU A 232 10.75 -12.17 -9.25
CA GLU A 232 11.78 -11.64 -8.38
C GLU A 232 12.85 -12.70 -8.03
N VAL A 233 13.82 -12.30 -7.15
CA VAL A 233 15.00 -13.12 -6.82
C VAL A 233 14.61 -14.43 -6.13
N ALA A 234 13.67 -14.37 -5.18
CA ALA A 234 13.25 -15.54 -4.42
C ALA A 234 12.31 -16.47 -5.22
N PRO A 235 12.28 -17.78 -4.93
CA PRO A 235 11.29 -18.70 -5.48
C PRO A 235 9.86 -18.20 -5.26
N SER A 236 9.03 -18.28 -6.29
CA SER A 236 7.61 -17.86 -6.25
C SER A 236 7.36 -16.37 -5.93
N GLN A 237 8.38 -15.54 -6.05
CA GLN A 237 8.29 -14.10 -5.80
C GLN A 237 8.04 -13.32 -7.10
N PHE A 238 7.20 -12.30 -7.04
CA PHE A 238 6.81 -11.46 -8.17
C PHE A 238 6.84 -9.98 -7.84
N GLU A 239 7.00 -9.18 -8.87
CA GLU A 239 6.86 -7.72 -8.84
C GLU A 239 6.22 -7.25 -10.15
N MET A 240 5.23 -6.37 -10.04
CA MET A 240 4.59 -5.72 -11.18
C MET A 240 4.56 -4.22 -10.94
N ASN A 241 5.24 -3.48 -11.81
CA ASN A 241 5.43 -2.05 -11.67
C ASN A 241 4.44 -1.26 -12.51
N PHE A 242 4.05 -0.12 -11.99
CA PHE A 242 3.13 0.80 -12.64
C PHE A 242 3.61 2.25 -12.47
N SER A 243 3.22 3.09 -13.41
CA SER A 243 3.70 4.45 -13.53
C SER A 243 3.40 5.30 -12.30
N HIS A 244 4.30 6.26 -12.06
CA HIS A 244 4.11 7.26 -11.01
C HIS A 244 2.84 8.07 -11.22
N THR A 245 2.23 8.48 -10.13
CA THR A 245 1.04 9.31 -10.11
C THR A 245 0.97 10.14 -8.83
N GLU A 246 -0.02 11.00 -8.71
CA GLU A 246 -0.22 11.83 -7.52
C GLU A 246 -0.37 10.98 -6.24
N ALA A 247 0.20 11.45 -5.15
CA ALA A 247 0.41 10.73 -3.89
C ALA A 247 -0.80 9.92 -3.38
N CYS A 248 -2.00 10.51 -3.33
CA CYS A 248 -3.20 9.80 -2.86
C CYS A 248 -3.66 8.72 -3.85
N VAL A 249 -3.55 8.98 -5.16
CA VAL A 249 -3.86 7.99 -6.21
C VAL A 249 -2.88 6.82 -6.15
N ALA A 250 -1.58 7.09 -5.96
CA ALA A 250 -0.56 6.05 -5.82
C ALA A 250 -0.83 5.15 -4.61
N ALA A 251 -1.24 5.71 -3.46
CA ALA A 251 -1.60 4.94 -2.28
C ALA A 251 -2.89 4.11 -2.48
N ASP A 252 -3.92 4.67 -3.16
CA ASP A 252 -5.12 3.92 -3.58
C ASP A 252 -4.72 2.74 -4.48
N GLN A 253 -3.80 2.94 -5.43
CA GLN A 253 -3.29 1.88 -6.31
C GLN A 253 -2.57 0.76 -5.56
N VAL A 254 -1.81 1.04 -4.48
CA VAL A 254 -1.22 -0.01 -3.64
C VAL A 254 -2.28 -0.91 -3.02
N GLN A 255 -3.38 -0.33 -2.52
CA GLN A 255 -4.48 -1.12 -1.97
C GLN A 255 -5.14 -2.01 -3.03
N LEU A 256 -5.44 -1.42 -4.18
CA LEU A 256 -6.05 -2.15 -5.29
C LEU A 256 -5.11 -3.20 -5.88
N TYR A 257 -3.81 -2.93 -5.95
CA TYR A 257 -2.79 -3.89 -6.36
C TYR A 257 -2.78 -5.14 -5.47
N LYS A 258 -2.75 -4.94 -4.15
CA LYS A 258 -2.82 -6.07 -3.21
C LYS A 258 -4.12 -6.85 -3.35
N LEU A 259 -5.24 -6.15 -3.55
CA LEU A 259 -6.54 -6.77 -3.73
C LEU A 259 -6.60 -7.59 -5.01
N LEU A 260 -6.21 -7.02 -6.17
CA LEU A 260 -6.23 -7.73 -7.45
C LEU A 260 -5.31 -8.95 -7.45
N CYS A 261 -4.10 -8.83 -6.90
CA CYS A 261 -3.17 -9.97 -6.82
C CYS A 261 -3.76 -11.14 -6.02
N ARG A 262 -4.41 -10.85 -4.88
CA ARG A 262 -5.08 -11.87 -4.08
C ARG A 262 -6.25 -12.51 -4.81
N GLN A 263 -7.06 -11.73 -5.51
CA GLN A 263 -8.20 -12.25 -6.28
C GLN A 263 -7.74 -13.11 -7.47
N VAL A 264 -6.76 -12.63 -8.22
CA VAL A 264 -6.19 -13.42 -9.33
C VAL A 264 -5.54 -14.71 -8.83
N ALA A 265 -4.78 -14.66 -7.73
CA ALA A 265 -4.19 -15.87 -7.14
C ALA A 265 -5.24 -16.91 -6.77
N GLN A 266 -6.39 -16.49 -6.21
CA GLN A 266 -7.50 -17.39 -5.88
C GLN A 266 -8.05 -18.12 -7.12
N ASN A 267 -8.08 -17.47 -8.27
CA ASN A 267 -8.52 -18.08 -9.53
C ASN A 267 -7.55 -19.17 -10.04
N PHE A 268 -6.30 -19.14 -9.57
CA PHE A 268 -5.27 -20.15 -9.88
C PHE A 268 -5.05 -21.17 -8.74
N ASP A 269 -5.93 -21.26 -7.75
CA ASP A 269 -5.76 -22.09 -6.56
C ASP A 269 -4.47 -21.78 -5.77
N MET A 270 -4.12 -20.48 -5.68
CA MET A 270 -2.95 -19.97 -5.01
C MET A 270 -3.32 -18.91 -3.97
N SER A 271 -2.39 -18.59 -3.09
CA SER A 271 -2.45 -17.46 -2.15
C SER A 271 -1.34 -16.46 -2.46
N ALA A 272 -1.70 -15.19 -2.69
CA ALA A 272 -0.74 -14.09 -2.77
C ALA A 272 -0.49 -13.48 -1.38
N SER A 273 0.77 -13.30 -1.01
CA SER A 273 1.21 -12.78 0.27
C SER A 273 2.13 -11.58 0.10
N PHE A 274 1.83 -10.53 0.86
CA PHE A 274 2.66 -9.34 0.98
C PHE A 274 3.36 -9.24 2.34
N LEU A 275 3.55 -10.38 3.03
CA LEU A 275 4.39 -10.43 4.22
C LEU A 275 5.82 -10.05 3.86
N PRO A 276 6.49 -9.18 4.64
CA PRO A 276 7.86 -8.73 4.35
C PRO A 276 8.88 -9.87 4.29
N LYS A 277 8.75 -10.88 5.16
CA LYS A 277 9.67 -12.04 5.23
C LYS A 277 8.89 -13.32 5.53
N PRO A 278 8.14 -13.85 4.56
CA PRO A 278 7.33 -15.06 4.79
C PRO A 278 8.16 -16.33 4.98
N VAL A 279 9.36 -16.38 4.40
CA VAL A 279 10.24 -17.54 4.42
C VAL A 279 11.65 -17.13 4.83
N THR A 280 12.23 -17.89 5.79
CA THR A 280 13.59 -17.71 6.27
C THR A 280 14.61 -18.19 5.23
N GLY A 281 15.77 -17.55 5.16
CA GLY A 281 16.89 -17.98 4.32
C GLY A 281 16.81 -17.58 2.85
N ILE A 282 15.77 -16.84 2.42
CA ILE A 282 15.63 -16.28 1.06
C ILE A 282 15.31 -14.78 1.13
N ASN A 283 15.32 -14.08 0.00
CA ASN A 283 14.95 -12.66 -0.05
C ASN A 283 13.53 -12.45 0.47
N GLY A 284 13.29 -11.32 1.13
CA GLY A 284 11.97 -10.87 1.55
C GLY A 284 11.34 -9.94 0.53
N ASN A 285 10.11 -9.47 0.82
CA ASN A 285 9.38 -8.49 0.02
C ASN A 285 9.67 -7.06 0.46
N GLY A 286 9.90 -6.17 -0.48
CA GLY A 286 9.93 -4.74 -0.32
C GLY A 286 8.69 -4.04 -0.91
N MET A 287 8.55 -2.78 -0.56
CA MET A 287 7.71 -1.82 -1.26
C MET A 287 8.55 -0.56 -1.50
N HIS A 288 9.47 -0.64 -2.45
CA HIS A 288 10.35 0.49 -2.74
C HIS A 288 9.49 1.68 -3.20
N THR A 289 9.65 2.79 -2.53
CA THR A 289 8.81 3.97 -2.74
C THR A 289 9.59 5.06 -3.43
N ASN A 290 9.28 5.28 -4.69
CA ASN A 290 9.85 6.32 -5.53
C ASN A 290 9.10 7.63 -5.33
N ILE A 291 9.82 8.75 -5.16
CA ILE A 291 9.26 10.07 -4.83
C ILE A 291 9.91 11.15 -5.70
N SER A 292 9.07 12.01 -6.27
CA SER A 292 9.49 13.26 -6.90
C SER A 292 8.43 14.35 -6.69
N LEU A 293 8.80 15.60 -6.93
CA LEU A 293 7.89 16.75 -6.89
C LEU A 293 7.83 17.40 -8.26
N LEU A 294 6.63 17.70 -8.73
CA LEU A 294 6.40 18.44 -9.97
C LEU A 294 5.78 19.80 -9.68
N ARG A 295 6.16 20.81 -10.47
CA ARG A 295 5.47 22.08 -10.57
C ARG A 295 5.49 22.52 -12.03
N ASP A 296 4.34 22.91 -12.57
CA ASP A 296 4.20 23.28 -13.99
C ASP A 296 4.79 22.23 -14.95
N LYS A 297 4.60 20.94 -14.62
CA LYS A 297 5.16 19.77 -15.34
C LYS A 297 6.68 19.64 -15.29
N GLN A 298 7.38 20.49 -14.55
CA GLN A 298 8.82 20.39 -14.33
C GLN A 298 9.12 19.58 -13.08
N ASN A 299 10.10 18.69 -13.17
CA ASN A 299 10.56 17.89 -12.04
C ASN A 299 11.52 18.72 -11.16
N LEU A 300 11.09 19.02 -9.95
CA LEU A 300 11.83 19.86 -9.02
C LEU A 300 13.05 19.17 -8.41
N PHE A 301 13.13 17.83 -8.54
CA PHE A 301 14.28 17.06 -8.05
C PHE A 301 15.43 17.00 -9.05
N HIS A 302 15.23 17.41 -10.29
CA HIS A 302 16.26 17.38 -11.31
C HIS A 302 17.18 18.59 -11.26
N ASP A 303 18.48 18.32 -11.25
CA ASP A 303 19.53 19.30 -11.56
C ASP A 303 20.72 18.57 -12.19
N LYS A 304 20.97 18.80 -13.47
CA LYS A 304 22.07 18.16 -14.21
C LYS A 304 23.45 18.42 -13.60
N ALA A 305 23.62 19.57 -12.93
CA ALA A 305 24.88 19.96 -12.29
C ALA A 305 24.95 19.51 -10.80
N GLY A 306 23.83 19.05 -10.24
CA GLY A 306 23.72 18.61 -8.86
C GLY A 306 24.42 17.28 -8.60
N GLU A 307 24.76 17.02 -7.34
CA GLU A 307 25.31 15.74 -6.90
C GLU A 307 24.32 14.61 -7.25
N SER A 308 24.78 13.59 -7.98
CA SER A 308 23.97 12.50 -8.54
C SER A 308 22.78 12.94 -9.43
N GLY A 309 22.87 14.14 -10.05
CA GLY A 309 21.81 14.70 -10.87
C GLY A 309 20.57 15.19 -10.09
N LEU A 310 20.69 15.29 -8.76
CA LEU A 310 19.62 15.71 -7.88
C LEU A 310 19.77 17.19 -7.50
N SER A 311 18.67 17.93 -7.51
CA SER A 311 18.65 19.33 -7.13
C SER A 311 18.91 19.54 -5.63
N ALA A 312 19.21 20.78 -5.24
CA ALA A 312 19.32 21.16 -3.84
C ALA A 312 18.04 20.86 -3.04
N LEU A 313 16.87 21.03 -3.67
CA LEU A 313 15.58 20.65 -3.07
C LEU A 313 15.48 19.14 -2.87
N GLY A 314 15.87 18.36 -3.86
CA GLY A 314 15.85 16.88 -3.77
C GLY A 314 16.78 16.37 -2.68
N TRP A 315 17.98 16.95 -2.55
CA TRP A 315 18.90 16.64 -1.45
C TRP A 315 18.37 17.07 -0.09
N ASN A 316 17.81 18.27 0.03
CA ASN A 316 17.18 18.74 1.25
C ASN A 316 16.05 17.81 1.72
N PHE A 317 15.19 17.43 0.80
CA PHE A 317 14.12 16.46 1.03
C PHE A 317 14.68 15.11 1.53
N THR A 318 15.72 14.62 0.89
CA THR A 318 16.40 13.36 1.25
C THR A 318 17.02 13.42 2.65
N GLU A 319 17.76 14.48 2.95
CA GLU A 319 18.44 14.63 4.25
C GLU A 319 17.45 14.77 5.42
N ARG A 320 16.29 15.40 5.22
CA ARG A 320 15.21 15.45 6.23
C ARG A 320 14.67 14.05 6.53
N ILE A 321 14.45 13.22 5.50
CA ILE A 321 14.02 11.82 5.68
C ILE A 321 15.10 11.03 6.43
N LEU A 322 16.37 11.13 6.01
CA LEU A 322 17.49 10.42 6.68
C LEU A 322 17.72 10.91 8.11
N ASN A 323 17.44 12.18 8.39
CA ASN A 323 17.52 12.73 9.73
C ASN A 323 16.47 12.13 10.66
N SER A 324 15.26 11.95 10.16
CA SER A 324 14.10 11.41 10.89
C SER A 324 13.94 9.90 10.75
N ALA A 325 14.88 9.20 10.10
CA ALA A 325 14.74 7.77 9.77
C ALA A 325 14.45 6.87 10.98
N PRO A 326 15.09 7.04 12.15
CA PRO A 326 14.75 6.23 13.33
C PRO A 326 13.32 6.46 13.83
N ASP A 327 12.85 7.71 13.75
CA ASP A 327 11.51 8.12 14.22
C ASP A 327 10.40 7.55 13.35
N ILE A 328 10.59 7.58 12.02
CA ILE A 328 9.60 7.11 11.04
C ILE A 328 9.70 5.60 10.78
N CYS A 329 10.70 4.90 11.34
CA CYS A 329 10.95 3.49 11.03
C CYS A 329 9.72 2.60 11.31
N LEU A 330 8.97 2.84 12.38
CA LEU A 330 7.76 2.09 12.70
C LEU A 330 6.65 2.28 11.66
N VAL A 331 6.57 3.45 11.02
CA VAL A 331 5.63 3.68 9.90
C VAL A 331 6.04 2.88 8.68
N LEU A 332 7.34 2.80 8.39
CA LEU A 332 7.89 2.12 7.22
C LEU A 332 8.01 0.60 7.42
N ASN A 333 8.01 0.13 8.66
CA ASN A 333 8.20 -1.28 9.05
C ASN A 333 7.30 -1.61 10.25
N PRO A 334 5.98 -1.81 10.04
CA PRO A 334 5.00 -1.81 11.11
C PRO A 334 4.79 -3.15 11.81
N SER A 335 5.52 -4.21 11.44
CA SER A 335 5.33 -5.55 11.98
C SER A 335 6.64 -6.19 12.43
N VAL A 336 6.56 -7.19 13.30
CA VAL A 336 7.72 -8.01 13.66
C VAL A 336 8.36 -8.61 12.41
N ASN A 337 7.56 -9.02 11.45
CA ASN A 337 8.02 -9.63 10.20
C ASN A 337 8.79 -8.65 9.30
N ALA A 338 8.49 -7.35 9.36
CA ALA A 338 9.22 -6.33 8.61
C ALA A 338 10.69 -6.21 9.06
N TYR A 339 10.97 -6.36 10.36
CA TYR A 339 12.35 -6.33 10.87
C TYR A 339 13.16 -7.57 10.50
N ARG A 340 12.49 -8.67 10.15
CA ARG A 340 13.14 -9.85 9.58
C ARG A 340 13.62 -9.63 8.15
N ARG A 341 12.89 -8.79 7.40
CA ARG A 341 13.28 -8.38 6.06
C ARG A 341 14.52 -7.47 6.07
N LEU A 342 14.69 -6.64 7.08
CA LEU A 342 15.81 -5.68 7.17
C LEU A 342 17.18 -6.33 7.46
N ASP A 343 17.33 -7.61 7.21
CA ASP A 343 18.62 -8.32 7.32
C ASP A 343 19.51 -7.98 6.10
N PRO A 344 20.69 -7.36 6.33
CA PRO A 344 21.60 -6.92 5.27
C PRO A 344 22.17 -8.07 4.44
N HIS A 345 22.12 -9.32 4.92
CA HIS A 345 22.59 -10.50 4.17
C HIS A 345 21.71 -10.83 2.96
N PHE A 346 20.52 -10.23 2.87
CA PHE A 346 19.54 -10.43 1.81
C PHE A 346 19.23 -9.14 1.03
N GLU A 347 20.22 -8.29 0.81
CA GLU A 347 20.11 -7.01 0.09
C GLU A 347 19.14 -5.99 0.72
N ALA A 348 18.79 -6.18 2.00
CA ALA A 348 17.86 -5.30 2.67
C ALA A 348 18.50 -3.97 3.08
N PRO A 349 17.81 -2.84 2.88
CA PRO A 349 18.33 -1.49 3.07
C PRO A 349 18.17 -1.03 4.53
N ASN A 350 19.10 -1.37 5.40
CA ASN A 350 19.05 -0.97 6.81
C ASN A 350 20.00 0.19 7.18
N GLN A 351 20.89 0.62 6.26
CA GLN A 351 21.81 1.73 6.52
C GLN A 351 21.13 3.08 6.25
N ILE A 352 21.15 3.97 7.24
CA ILE A 352 20.59 5.32 7.13
C ILE A 352 21.55 6.21 6.34
N LYS A 353 21.50 6.08 5.03
CA LYS A 353 22.25 6.90 4.06
C LYS A 353 21.54 6.94 2.72
N ALA A 354 21.94 7.87 1.85
CA ALA A 354 21.60 7.88 0.44
C ALA A 354 22.79 7.44 -0.41
N SER A 355 22.52 6.71 -1.50
CA SER A 355 23.56 6.27 -2.44
C SER A 355 22.98 6.06 -3.83
N ALA A 356 23.79 6.34 -4.87
CA ALA A 356 23.42 6.04 -6.25
C ALA A 356 23.62 4.54 -6.58
N SER A 357 24.51 3.83 -5.88
CA SER A 357 24.95 2.47 -6.26
C SER A 357 24.77 1.42 -5.16
N ASP A 358 24.81 1.82 -3.87
CA ASP A 358 24.76 0.86 -2.77
C ASP A 358 23.30 0.48 -2.41
N ARG A 359 22.95 -0.77 -2.65
CA ARG A 359 21.61 -1.33 -2.37
C ARG A 359 21.30 -1.52 -0.89
N GLY A 360 22.32 -1.53 0.00
CA GLY A 360 22.16 -1.53 1.46
C GLY A 360 21.72 -0.18 2.04
N SER A 361 21.64 0.86 1.21
CA SER A 361 21.21 2.20 1.60
C SER A 361 19.70 2.30 1.71
N MET A 362 19.21 2.99 2.76
CA MET A 362 17.80 3.31 2.95
C MET A 362 17.22 4.09 1.79
N VAL A 363 17.98 5.02 1.23
CA VAL A 363 17.58 5.82 0.08
C VAL A 363 18.54 5.57 -1.08
N ARG A 364 18.00 5.23 -2.23
CA ARG A 364 18.74 5.16 -3.48
C ARG A 364 18.40 6.37 -4.34
N ILE A 365 19.39 6.85 -5.08
CA ILE A 365 19.22 7.90 -6.09
C ILE A 365 19.44 7.24 -7.46
N PRO A 366 18.37 6.82 -8.15
CA PRO A 366 18.52 6.13 -9.43
C PRO A 366 19.11 7.03 -10.50
N ILE A 367 19.83 6.44 -11.47
CA ILE A 367 20.23 7.15 -12.68
C ILE A 367 18.96 7.61 -13.40
N ALA A 368 18.89 8.90 -13.71
CA ALA A 368 17.67 9.51 -14.23
C ALA A 368 17.98 10.70 -15.16
N ASN A 369 16.95 11.18 -15.83
CA ASN A 369 16.95 12.40 -16.64
C ASN A 369 16.01 13.45 -16.04
N GLU A 370 15.80 14.55 -16.72
CA GLU A 370 14.94 15.65 -16.29
C GLU A 370 13.51 15.25 -15.93
N ARG A 371 12.97 14.17 -16.55
CA ARG A 371 11.61 13.69 -16.32
C ARG A 371 11.53 12.64 -15.22
N SER A 372 12.59 11.86 -15.04
CA SER A 372 12.59 10.68 -14.19
C SER A 372 13.41 10.81 -12.89
N SER A 373 14.01 12.01 -12.65
CA SER A 373 14.75 12.29 -11.42
C SER A 373 13.88 12.10 -10.19
N ARG A 374 14.34 11.27 -9.26
CA ARG A 374 13.59 10.85 -8.08
C ARG A 374 14.52 10.30 -7.01
N ILE A 375 14.00 10.15 -5.83
CA ILE A 375 14.59 9.32 -4.77
C ILE A 375 13.76 8.05 -4.62
N GLU A 376 14.39 6.96 -4.21
CA GLU A 376 13.77 5.67 -3.94
C GLU A 376 14.02 5.31 -2.48
N VAL A 377 12.98 5.32 -1.65
CA VAL A 377 13.04 4.86 -0.26
C VAL A 377 12.85 3.34 -0.25
N ARG A 378 13.92 2.60 0.03
CA ARG A 378 13.98 1.14 -0.10
C ARG A 378 13.60 0.38 1.15
N SER A 379 13.66 1.02 2.31
CA SER A 379 13.38 0.39 3.61
C SER A 379 11.90 0.16 3.91
N VAL A 380 11.00 0.50 3.00
CA VAL A 380 9.57 0.35 3.19
C VAL A 380 9.16 -1.11 3.01
N ALA A 381 8.44 -1.65 3.98
CA ALA A 381 7.86 -2.99 3.92
C ALA A 381 6.48 -2.97 3.22
N PRO A 382 6.07 -4.05 2.54
CA PRO A 382 4.80 -4.06 1.80
C PRO A 382 3.55 -4.17 2.70
N ASP A 383 3.71 -4.47 3.98
CA ASP A 383 2.63 -4.57 4.97
C ASP A 383 2.32 -3.24 5.70
N VAL A 384 2.82 -2.13 5.20
CA VAL A 384 2.54 -0.79 5.72
C VAL A 384 1.12 -0.32 5.38
N ASN A 385 0.66 0.69 6.12
CA ASN A 385 -0.42 1.55 5.67
C ASN A 385 0.11 2.49 4.58
N PRO A 386 -0.28 2.33 3.30
CA PRO A 386 0.30 3.11 2.20
C PRO A 386 0.03 4.61 2.34
N TYR A 387 -1.12 4.98 2.88
CA TYR A 387 -1.46 6.40 3.08
C TYR A 387 -0.61 7.03 4.18
N MET A 388 -0.43 6.32 5.30
CA MET A 388 0.43 6.79 6.40
C MET A 388 1.87 6.92 5.93
N THR A 389 2.37 5.94 5.18
CA THR A 389 3.73 5.92 4.64
C THR A 389 3.96 7.09 3.70
N VAL A 390 3.10 7.27 2.70
CA VAL A 390 3.18 8.36 1.72
C VAL A 390 3.06 9.72 2.42
N TYR A 391 2.09 9.89 3.32
CA TYR A 391 1.89 11.11 4.10
C TYR A 391 3.11 11.46 4.95
N THR A 392 3.66 10.46 5.66
CA THR A 392 4.82 10.66 6.53
C THR A 392 6.08 10.99 5.73
N LEU A 393 6.36 10.26 4.64
CA LEU A 393 7.53 10.53 3.79
C LEU A 393 7.43 11.91 3.13
N LEU A 394 6.26 12.28 2.62
CA LEU A 394 6.06 13.56 1.95
C LEU A 394 6.22 14.73 2.93
N ARG A 395 5.53 14.68 4.06
CA ARG A 395 5.64 15.74 5.07
C ARG A 395 7.02 15.80 5.71
N CYS A 396 7.60 14.64 6.03
CA CYS A 396 8.96 14.60 6.58
C CYS A 396 9.98 15.24 5.63
N GLY A 397 9.90 14.91 4.32
CA GLY A 397 10.79 15.49 3.32
C GLY A 397 10.59 16.99 3.09
N LEU A 398 9.38 17.51 3.24
CA LEU A 398 9.07 18.93 3.04
C LEU A 398 9.20 19.76 4.33
N GLU A 399 8.77 19.23 5.48
CA GLU A 399 8.56 19.97 6.74
C GLU A 399 9.38 19.43 7.90
N GLY A 400 9.98 18.24 7.78
CA GLY A 400 10.77 17.61 8.84
C GLY A 400 12.01 18.44 9.24
N PRO A 401 12.68 18.09 10.35
CA PRO A 401 13.85 18.80 10.82
C PRO A 401 14.97 18.79 9.78
N GLN A 402 15.40 19.98 9.37
CA GLN A 402 16.49 20.12 8.41
C GLN A 402 17.83 20.13 9.17
N PRO A 403 18.73 19.17 8.93
CA PRO A 403 20.07 19.21 9.49
C PRO A 403 20.89 20.32 8.82
N ASP A 404 21.78 20.94 9.56
CA ASP A 404 22.76 21.85 8.98
C ASP A 404 23.90 21.08 8.26
N ALA A 405 24.74 21.79 7.51
CA ALA A 405 25.81 21.16 6.71
C ALA A 405 26.83 20.38 7.56
N ALA A 406 27.14 20.87 8.76
CA ALA A 406 28.09 20.21 9.66
C ALA A 406 27.49 18.92 10.24
N GLU A 407 26.22 18.96 10.58
CA GLU A 407 25.42 17.79 11.02
C GLU A 407 25.32 16.74 9.91
N VAL A 408 25.02 17.15 8.69
CA VAL A 408 25.01 16.24 7.51
C VAL A 408 26.37 15.59 7.32
N ALA A 409 27.45 16.37 7.31
CA ALA A 409 28.82 15.84 7.18
C ALA A 409 29.16 14.85 8.29
N SER A 410 28.84 15.18 9.56
CA SER A 410 29.03 14.29 10.70
C SER A 410 28.25 12.99 10.59
N LYS A 411 27.00 13.06 10.12
CA LYS A 411 26.12 11.88 9.94
C LYS A 411 26.59 11.01 8.78
N ARG A 412 27.05 11.61 7.67
CA ARG A 412 27.62 10.89 6.52
C ARG A 412 28.94 10.18 6.85
N ALA A 413 29.74 10.71 7.80
CA ALA A 413 30.99 10.11 8.24
C ALA A 413 30.81 8.87 9.13
N ARG A 414 29.62 8.58 9.63
CA ARG A 414 29.30 7.47 10.53
C ARG A 414 28.33 6.51 9.89
N THR A 415 28.56 5.21 10.06
CA THR A 415 27.55 4.22 9.70
C THR A 415 26.44 4.26 10.74
N ARG A 416 25.21 4.51 10.29
CA ARG A 416 24.00 4.51 11.10
C ARG A 416 23.04 3.48 10.55
N PHE A 417 22.31 2.81 11.44
CA PHE A 417 21.36 1.78 11.07
C PHE A 417 19.96 2.12 11.56
N LEU A 418 18.96 1.62 10.85
CA LEU A 418 17.59 1.60 11.31
C LEU A 418 17.47 0.71 12.57
N PRO A 419 16.45 0.91 13.42
CA PRO A 419 16.13 -0.06 14.47
C PRO A 419 16.05 -1.48 13.91
N ASP A 420 16.60 -2.44 14.62
CA ASP A 420 16.67 -3.85 14.22
C ASP A 420 15.49 -4.69 14.74
N ASN A 421 14.64 -4.10 15.55
CA ASN A 421 13.46 -4.74 16.10
C ASN A 421 12.29 -3.77 16.31
N ILE A 422 11.08 -4.31 16.38
CA ILE A 422 9.86 -3.53 16.50
C ILE A 422 9.76 -2.78 17.85
N ASN A 423 10.31 -3.32 18.94
CA ASN A 423 10.19 -2.70 20.26
C ASN A 423 10.99 -1.40 20.34
N ASP A 424 12.21 -1.38 19.78
CA ASP A 424 13.01 -0.17 19.67
C ASP A 424 12.35 0.86 18.75
N ALA A 425 11.78 0.43 17.63
CA ALA A 425 11.06 1.32 16.74
C ALA A 425 9.80 1.91 17.40
N ILE A 426 9.05 1.13 18.17
CA ILE A 426 7.90 1.63 18.94
C ILE A 426 8.35 2.65 19.98
N ARG A 427 9.45 2.39 20.68
CA ARG A 427 10.01 3.32 21.69
C ARG A 427 10.40 4.65 21.07
N LEU A 428 11.14 4.63 19.95
CA LEU A 428 11.55 5.83 19.23
C LEU A 428 10.34 6.59 18.67
N PHE A 429 9.40 5.90 18.04
CA PHE A 429 8.18 6.49 17.52
C PHE A 429 7.36 7.20 18.62
N LYS A 430 7.16 6.56 19.78
CA LYS A 430 6.40 7.13 20.92
C LYS A 430 7.02 8.40 21.49
N SER A 431 8.34 8.48 21.51
CA SER A 431 9.06 9.64 22.07
C SER A 431 9.35 10.74 21.05
N SER A 432 9.05 10.50 19.78
CA SER A 432 9.38 11.40 18.69
C SER A 432 8.45 12.61 18.63
N ARG A 433 9.04 13.81 18.75
CA ARG A 433 8.33 15.08 18.50
C ARG A 433 8.00 15.25 17.02
N VAL A 434 8.89 14.78 16.14
CA VAL A 434 8.66 14.81 14.69
C VAL A 434 7.39 14.05 14.34
N ILE A 435 7.19 12.86 14.87
CA ILE A 435 5.97 12.06 14.65
C ILE A 435 4.74 12.76 15.24
N ALA A 436 4.84 13.33 16.44
CA ALA A 436 3.75 14.09 17.05
C ALA A 436 3.31 15.29 16.18
N GLU A 437 4.26 16.01 15.60
CA GLU A 437 4.00 17.12 14.68
C GLU A 437 3.43 16.67 13.32
N LEU A 438 3.91 15.55 12.77
CA LEU A 438 3.44 15.02 11.48
C LEU A 438 2.06 14.35 11.59
N LEU A 439 1.87 13.46 12.55
CA LEU A 439 0.68 12.62 12.66
C LEU A 439 -0.34 13.13 13.69
N GLY A 440 0.10 13.94 14.65
CA GLY A 440 -0.67 14.33 15.84
C GLY A 440 -0.50 13.31 16.97
N GLU A 441 -0.49 13.79 18.22
CA GLU A 441 -0.26 12.96 19.42
C GLU A 441 -1.26 11.81 19.56
N GLY A 442 -2.53 12.02 19.20
CA GLY A 442 -3.58 11.00 19.29
C GLY A 442 -3.32 9.81 18.34
N VAL A 443 -2.95 10.08 17.10
CA VAL A 443 -2.61 9.05 16.11
C VAL A 443 -1.30 8.36 16.49
N GLN A 444 -0.30 9.11 16.94
CA GLN A 444 0.97 8.57 17.42
C GLN A 444 0.75 7.57 18.56
N ALA A 445 0.01 7.97 19.60
CA ALA A 445 -0.26 7.13 20.76
C ALA A 445 -1.02 5.86 20.34
N ARG A 446 -2.09 6.03 19.57
CA ARG A 446 -2.95 4.92 19.16
C ARG A 446 -2.23 3.92 18.25
N PHE A 447 -1.45 4.40 17.27
CA PHE A 447 -0.67 3.52 16.41
C PHE A 447 0.38 2.74 17.19
N ALA A 448 1.11 3.41 18.09
CA ALA A 448 2.08 2.76 18.96
C ALA A 448 1.45 1.67 19.85
N GLU A 449 0.25 1.93 20.42
CA GLU A 449 -0.49 0.95 21.21
C GLU A 449 -0.88 -0.28 20.37
N VAL A 450 -1.42 -0.07 19.17
CA VAL A 450 -1.79 -1.15 18.25
C VAL A 450 -0.57 -1.99 17.86
N LYS A 451 0.58 -1.34 17.60
CA LYS A 451 1.82 -2.04 17.25
C LYS A 451 2.46 -2.75 18.45
N GLN A 452 2.36 -2.20 19.64
CA GLN A 452 2.77 -2.87 20.87
C GLN A 452 1.96 -4.17 21.09
N ALA A 453 0.63 -4.09 20.97
CA ALA A 453 -0.22 -5.27 21.08
C ALA A 453 0.09 -6.34 19.99
N SER A 454 0.53 -5.91 18.79
CA SER A 454 0.97 -6.83 17.73
C SER A 454 2.31 -7.48 18.05
N ALA A 455 3.26 -6.71 18.59
CA ALA A 455 4.56 -7.23 19.01
C ALA A 455 4.45 -8.26 20.14
N GLU A 456 3.54 -8.03 21.09
CA GLU A 456 3.30 -8.92 22.25
C GLU A 456 2.61 -10.21 21.89
N ARG A 457 1.99 -10.31 20.72
CA ARG A 457 1.38 -11.57 20.21
C ARG A 457 2.40 -12.58 19.69
N CYS A 458 3.67 -12.28 19.71
CA CYS A 458 4.69 -13.27 19.34
C CYS A 458 4.76 -14.40 20.41
N PRO A 459 5.36 -15.57 20.10
CA PRO A 459 5.47 -16.70 21.02
C PRO A 459 6.08 -16.38 22.39
N ARG A 460 6.84 -15.28 22.48
CA ARG A 460 7.35 -14.77 23.75
C ARG A 460 6.25 -14.52 24.79
N ALA A 461 5.07 -14.07 24.34
CA ALA A 461 3.91 -13.85 25.20
C ALA A 461 3.26 -15.17 25.69
N LEU A 462 3.55 -16.30 25.06
CA LEU A 462 3.01 -17.61 25.42
C LEU A 462 3.77 -18.30 26.57
N GLY A 463 4.79 -17.65 27.11
CA GLY A 463 5.50 -18.08 28.31
C GLY A 463 6.72 -18.97 28.10
N THR A 464 7.29 -19.44 29.20
CA THR A 464 8.61 -20.12 29.22
C THR A 464 8.64 -21.46 28.49
N MET A 465 7.50 -22.11 28.28
CA MET A 465 7.43 -23.41 27.60
C MET A 465 7.88 -23.36 26.13
N ILE A 466 7.81 -22.18 25.50
CA ILE A 466 8.14 -22.02 24.11
C ILE A 466 9.50 -21.29 23.94
N LYS A 467 10.17 -20.97 25.02
CA LYS A 467 11.39 -20.17 25.00
C LYS A 467 12.50 -20.78 24.11
N SER A 468 12.62 -22.08 24.05
CA SER A 468 13.57 -22.77 23.17
C SER A 468 13.18 -22.70 21.69
N ALA A 469 11.88 -22.64 21.39
CA ALA A 469 11.35 -22.47 20.05
C ALA A 469 11.13 -20.97 19.69
N GLU A 470 11.23 -20.07 20.66
CA GLU A 470 10.98 -18.65 20.46
C GLU A 470 11.88 -18.03 19.40
N VAL A 471 13.16 -18.38 19.39
CA VAL A 471 14.11 -17.89 18.39
C VAL A 471 13.69 -18.36 17.00
N GLN A 472 13.34 -19.61 16.85
CA GLN A 472 12.85 -20.18 15.61
C GLN A 472 11.56 -19.48 15.17
N PHE A 473 10.60 -19.31 16.07
CA PHE A 473 9.37 -18.60 15.81
C PHE A 473 9.60 -17.12 15.45
N HIS A 474 10.59 -16.49 16.02
CA HIS A 474 10.96 -15.14 15.63
C HIS A 474 11.62 -15.09 14.26
N HIS A 475 12.25 -16.14 13.81
CA HIS A 475 12.81 -16.28 12.47
C HIS A 475 11.79 -16.79 11.44
N GLU A 476 10.71 -17.38 11.89
CA GLU A 476 9.57 -17.81 11.09
C GLU A 476 8.50 -16.70 10.98
N VAL A 477 7.38 -17.00 10.34
CA VAL A 477 6.24 -16.10 10.22
C VAL A 477 5.39 -16.16 11.48
N THR A 478 5.78 -15.41 12.51
CA THR A 478 5.13 -15.47 13.83
C THR A 478 3.77 -14.80 13.89
N ASN A 479 3.53 -13.80 13.05
CA ASN A 479 2.26 -13.07 12.95
C ASN A 479 1.44 -13.51 11.74
N GLN A 480 1.49 -14.75 11.40
CA GLN A 480 0.94 -15.33 10.21
C GLN A 480 -0.57 -15.21 10.09
N TRP A 481 -1.28 -15.30 11.20
CA TRP A 481 -2.71 -14.98 11.27
C TRP A 481 -3.03 -13.49 11.02
N LEU A 482 -2.02 -12.65 10.92
CA LEU A 482 -2.11 -11.31 10.36
C LEU A 482 -1.97 -11.30 8.83
N TRP A 483 -1.70 -12.43 8.21
CA TRP A 483 -1.50 -12.58 6.77
C TRP A 483 -2.55 -11.89 5.91
N ASN A 484 -3.81 -12.10 6.27
CA ASN A 484 -4.92 -11.49 5.54
C ASN A 484 -5.10 -9.99 5.81
N GLN A 485 -4.25 -9.42 6.63
CA GLN A 485 -4.32 -8.01 7.00
C GLN A 485 -3.44 -7.11 6.11
N PHE A 486 -2.53 -7.74 5.36
CA PHE A 486 -1.54 -7.00 4.60
C PHE A 486 -1.57 -7.31 3.12
#